data_fcfd1db6c975b34060c43f942453b4f3
#
_entry.id   fcfd1db6c975b34060c43f942453b4f3
#
_cell.length_a   1.000
_cell.length_b   1.000
_cell.length_c   1.000
_cell.angle_alpha   90.00
_cell.angle_beta   90.00
_cell.angle_gamma   90.00
#
_symmetry.space_group_name_H-M   'P 1'
#
loop_
_entity.id
_entity.type
_entity.pdbx_description
1 polymer ?
#
loop_
_entity_poly.entity_id
_entity_poly.type
_entity_poly.pdbx_seq_one_letter_code
_entity_poly.pdbx_strand_id
1 'polypeptide(L)'
;MDISSLLSKTNWTDPNLDLLIHEVVEYDMRDGGFSIIQEHRLIPEQEIQRIRRIKDKHERHVTVGNLSRNKDYQGLSKLMAEGFRQYRIAFGTTNNLGLDDIVSIKKDALFVKKYCYELKFGDYIEFREKNVYQGFLRIGKLECYWKEDSVDIKGVSDEILDAHHRDFTCKVIWRFMKYLVQFDNENAVKYIVRMMNDYKNLRLDPGYYRTFDDKSIYPVTTLGNQLIIKEIGPELLQFCNVEYNYKTVYIPLLNIATLL
;
A
#
# COMPACT_ATOMS: atom_id res chain seq x y z
N MET A 1 -21.75 11.87 5.09
CA MET A 1 -20.79 11.43 6.16
C MET A 1 -20.01 12.66 6.53
N ASP A 2 -19.83 12.95 7.82
CA ASP A 2 -18.94 14.03 8.27
C ASP A 2 -17.49 13.56 8.35
N ILE A 3 -16.56 14.51 8.45
CA ILE A 3 -15.13 14.23 8.48
C ILE A 3 -14.71 13.39 9.70
N SER A 4 -15.32 13.62 10.86
CA SER A 4 -15.00 12.87 12.08
C SER A 4 -15.42 11.40 11.95
N SER A 5 -16.57 11.15 11.34
CA SER A 5 -17.04 9.80 11.02
C SER A 5 -16.09 9.10 10.03
N LEU A 6 -15.57 9.81 9.03
CA LEU A 6 -14.57 9.28 8.12
C LEU A 6 -13.27 8.93 8.84
N LEU A 7 -12.71 9.87 9.59
CA LEU A 7 -11.44 9.70 10.32
C LEU A 7 -11.51 8.66 11.44
N SER A 8 -12.73 8.27 11.85
CA SER A 8 -12.93 7.18 12.80
C SER A 8 -12.68 5.79 12.22
N LYS A 9 -12.65 5.65 10.90
CA LYS A 9 -12.40 4.35 10.23
C LYS A 9 -10.96 3.91 10.40
N THR A 10 -10.73 2.62 10.58
CA THR A 10 -9.38 2.05 10.71
C THR A 10 -8.69 1.91 9.36
N ASN A 11 -9.44 1.49 8.34
CA ASN A 11 -8.99 1.39 6.96
C ASN A 11 -10.09 1.93 6.06
N TRP A 12 -9.71 2.85 5.20
CA TRP A 12 -10.61 3.41 4.21
C TRP A 12 -9.80 3.97 3.05
N THR A 13 -10.35 3.91 1.86
CA THR A 13 -9.84 4.58 0.67
C THR A 13 -11.03 5.13 -0.07
N ASP A 14 -10.90 6.31 -0.65
CA ASP A 14 -11.99 6.94 -1.38
C ASP A 14 -12.50 5.98 -2.47
N PRO A 15 -13.75 5.50 -2.38
CA PRO A 15 -14.29 4.54 -3.34
C PRO A 15 -14.48 5.12 -4.75
N ASN A 16 -14.50 6.44 -4.88
CA ASN A 16 -14.69 7.14 -6.13
C ASN A 16 -13.37 7.60 -6.78
N LEU A 17 -12.24 7.33 -6.12
CA LEU A 17 -10.93 7.75 -6.59
C LEU A 17 -10.15 6.57 -7.17
N ASP A 18 -10.08 6.48 -8.50
CA ASP A 18 -9.27 5.48 -9.20
C ASP A 18 -7.92 6.04 -9.65
N LEU A 19 -7.86 7.32 -10.02
CA LEU A 19 -6.65 8.02 -10.43
C LEU A 19 -6.62 9.44 -9.86
N LEU A 20 -5.46 9.84 -9.35
CA LEU A 20 -5.18 11.20 -8.94
C LEU A 20 -3.77 11.57 -9.39
N ILE A 21 -3.65 12.63 -10.21
CA ILE A 21 -2.38 13.23 -10.58
C ILE A 21 -2.26 14.53 -9.78
N HIS A 22 -1.90 14.38 -8.53
CA HIS A 22 -1.74 15.47 -7.55
C HIS A 22 -0.89 14.98 -6.39
N GLU A 23 -0.24 15.88 -5.69
CA GLU A 23 0.51 15.53 -4.50
C GLU A 23 -0.39 14.91 -3.43
N VAL A 24 0.09 13.81 -2.86
CA VAL A 24 -0.52 13.11 -1.73
C VAL A 24 0.52 12.96 -0.64
N VAL A 25 0.25 13.51 0.53
CA VAL A 25 1.15 13.47 1.68
C VAL A 25 0.72 12.37 2.63
N GLU A 26 1.64 11.47 2.95
CA GLU A 26 1.47 10.44 3.98
C GLU A 26 1.89 11.00 5.35
N TYR A 27 0.93 11.19 6.23
CA TYR A 27 1.17 11.49 7.64
C TYR A 27 1.04 10.21 8.46
N ASP A 28 2.08 9.86 9.20
CA ASP A 28 2.19 8.63 9.98
C ASP A 28 2.47 8.97 11.44
N MET A 29 1.75 8.36 12.38
CA MET A 29 1.97 8.58 13.80
C MET A 29 3.31 7.96 14.23
N ARG A 30 4.18 8.77 14.78
CA ARG A 30 5.50 8.34 15.23
C ARG A 30 5.39 7.28 16.31
N ASP A 31 5.95 6.09 16.06
CA ASP A 31 5.86 4.93 16.96
C ASP A 31 4.44 4.63 17.47
N GLY A 32 3.43 4.81 16.62
CA GLY A 32 2.02 4.98 16.92
C GLY A 32 1.48 4.13 18.08
N GLY A 33 1.63 2.80 18.03
CA GLY A 33 1.15 1.93 19.11
C GLY A 33 1.80 2.22 20.46
N PHE A 34 3.12 2.43 20.48
CA PHE A 34 3.84 2.72 21.72
C PHE A 34 3.54 4.14 22.22
N SER A 35 3.41 5.11 21.33
CA SER A 35 3.06 6.49 21.69
C SER A 35 1.68 6.55 22.38
N ILE A 36 0.68 5.82 21.86
CA ILE A 36 -0.63 5.72 22.50
C ILE A 36 -0.55 5.06 23.89
N ILE A 37 0.23 3.99 24.03
CA ILE A 37 0.45 3.34 25.33
C ILE A 37 1.05 4.31 26.33
N GLN A 38 2.03 5.11 25.92
CA GLN A 38 2.67 6.09 26.80
C GLN A 38 1.73 7.23 27.18
N GLU A 39 1.06 7.81 26.19
CA GLU A 39 0.17 8.95 26.38
C GLU A 39 -0.97 8.63 27.36
N HIS A 40 -1.59 7.46 27.20
CA HIS A 40 -2.72 7.03 28.01
C HIS A 40 -2.34 6.13 29.19
N ARG A 41 -1.04 5.83 29.39
CA ARG A 41 -0.54 4.94 30.45
C ARG A 41 -1.29 3.61 30.49
N LEU A 42 -1.44 2.98 29.33
CA LEU A 42 -2.28 1.79 29.16
C LEU A 42 -1.69 0.51 29.79
N ILE A 43 -0.44 0.52 30.20
CA ILE A 43 0.26 -0.55 30.88
C ILE A 43 1.11 0.01 32.03
N PRO A 44 1.58 -0.84 32.99
CA PRO A 44 2.39 -0.36 34.10
C PRO A 44 3.66 0.39 33.67
N GLU A 45 4.02 1.43 34.41
CA GLU A 45 5.17 2.29 34.09
C GLU A 45 6.48 1.49 33.91
N GLN A 46 6.67 0.42 34.68
CA GLN A 46 7.85 -0.45 34.57
C GLN A 46 7.96 -1.08 33.16
N GLU A 47 6.83 -1.51 32.59
CA GLU A 47 6.77 -2.05 31.23
C GLU A 47 6.99 -0.96 30.18
N ILE A 48 6.43 0.24 30.37
CA ILE A 48 6.70 1.39 29.50
C ILE A 48 8.20 1.67 29.46
N GLN A 49 8.87 1.72 30.62
CA GLN A 49 10.31 1.96 30.69
C GLN A 49 11.12 0.84 30.05
N ARG A 50 10.68 -0.41 30.21
CA ARG A 50 11.30 -1.56 29.55
C ARG A 50 11.27 -1.42 28.02
N ILE A 51 10.11 -1.12 27.46
CA ILE A 51 9.92 -0.96 26.02
C ILE A 51 10.71 0.26 25.50
N ARG A 52 10.73 1.37 26.25
CA ARG A 52 11.47 2.59 25.88
C ARG A 52 12.97 2.33 25.71
N ARG A 53 13.55 1.36 26.44
CA ARG A 53 14.98 0.97 26.35
C ARG A 53 15.29 0.19 25.07
N ILE A 54 14.29 -0.36 24.37
CA ILE A 54 14.48 -1.06 23.10
C ILE A 54 14.83 -0.03 22.04
N LYS A 55 16.08 -0.04 21.57
CA LYS A 55 16.57 0.93 20.57
C LYS A 55 16.07 0.60 19.17
N ASP A 56 16.00 -0.69 18.83
CA ASP A 56 15.50 -1.12 17.53
C ASP A 56 13.99 -0.91 17.42
N LYS A 57 13.61 -0.21 16.37
CA LYS A 57 12.20 0.15 16.12
C LYS A 57 11.34 -1.06 15.83
N HIS A 58 11.86 -2.01 15.05
CA HIS A 58 11.12 -3.22 14.69
C HIS A 58 10.87 -4.09 15.92
N GLU A 59 11.91 -4.33 16.73
CA GLU A 59 11.81 -5.06 18.00
C GLU A 59 10.78 -4.40 18.94
N ARG A 60 10.79 -3.07 19.03
CA ARG A 60 9.81 -2.33 19.82
C ARG A 60 8.38 -2.55 19.32
N HIS A 61 8.15 -2.50 18.01
CA HIS A 61 6.83 -2.76 17.43
C HIS A 61 6.36 -4.20 17.66
N VAL A 62 7.25 -5.18 17.51
CA VAL A 62 6.97 -6.60 17.80
C VAL A 62 6.61 -6.77 19.28
N THR A 63 7.36 -6.13 20.18
CA THR A 63 7.10 -6.17 21.63
C THR A 63 5.72 -5.62 21.96
N VAL A 64 5.35 -4.44 21.43
CA VAL A 64 4.03 -3.84 21.61
C VAL A 64 2.93 -4.74 21.04
N GLY A 65 3.15 -5.33 19.86
CA GLY A 65 2.22 -6.26 19.24
C GLY A 65 2.00 -7.52 20.08
N ASN A 66 3.04 -8.05 20.69
CA ASN A 66 2.97 -9.22 21.57
C ASN A 66 2.23 -8.90 22.88
N LEU A 67 2.47 -7.73 23.47
CA LEU A 67 1.70 -7.29 24.65
C LEU A 67 0.20 -7.24 24.37
N SER A 68 -0.21 -6.74 23.21
CA SER A 68 -1.62 -6.65 22.85
C SER A 68 -2.31 -8.02 22.69
N ARG A 69 -1.53 -9.10 22.58
CA ARG A 69 -2.01 -10.50 22.52
C ARG A 69 -1.91 -11.20 23.86
N ASN A 70 -1.23 -10.61 24.85
CA ASN A 70 -1.09 -11.18 26.19
C ASN A 70 -2.41 -11.10 26.96
N LYS A 71 -2.77 -12.19 27.66
CA LYS A 71 -3.97 -12.25 28.48
C LYS A 71 -3.96 -11.23 29.63
N ASP A 72 -2.79 -10.87 30.15
CA ASP A 72 -2.64 -9.90 31.23
C ASP A 72 -3.02 -8.47 30.80
N TYR A 73 -3.01 -8.20 29.50
CA TYR A 73 -3.37 -6.92 28.88
C TYR A 73 -4.61 -7.04 27.99
N GLN A 74 -5.60 -7.80 28.47
CA GLN A 74 -6.85 -7.99 27.75
C GLN A 74 -7.52 -6.64 27.45
N GLY A 75 -7.81 -6.38 26.16
CA GLY A 75 -8.41 -5.11 25.72
C GLY A 75 -7.41 -4.03 25.30
N LEU A 76 -6.09 -4.21 25.50
CA LEU A 76 -5.08 -3.24 25.09
C LEU A 76 -5.17 -2.90 23.58
N SER A 77 -5.39 -3.90 22.74
CA SER A 77 -5.56 -3.70 21.29
C SER A 77 -6.76 -2.76 20.98
N LYS A 78 -7.86 -2.91 21.72
CA LYS A 78 -9.05 -2.06 21.57
C LYS A 78 -8.76 -0.62 22.03
N LEU A 79 -8.07 -0.47 23.15
CA LEU A 79 -7.69 0.85 23.67
C LEU A 79 -6.71 1.58 22.71
N MET A 80 -5.76 0.85 22.17
CA MET A 80 -4.85 1.39 21.16
C MET A 80 -5.60 1.82 19.88
N ALA A 81 -6.55 0.99 19.42
CA ALA A 81 -7.37 1.32 18.25
C ALA A 81 -8.21 2.58 18.48
N GLU A 82 -8.77 2.74 19.70
CA GLU A 82 -9.49 3.93 20.09
C GLU A 82 -8.57 5.17 20.13
N GLY A 83 -7.37 5.04 20.68
CA GLY A 83 -6.36 6.10 20.64
C GLY A 83 -6.02 6.54 19.21
N PHE A 84 -5.76 5.59 18.29
CA PHE A 84 -5.55 5.92 16.88
C PHE A 84 -6.72 6.70 16.29
N ARG A 85 -7.95 6.28 16.59
CA ARG A 85 -9.16 6.96 16.13
C ARG A 85 -9.23 8.41 16.65
N GLN A 86 -9.03 8.61 17.96
CA GLN A 86 -9.10 9.93 18.59
C GLN A 86 -8.06 10.90 17.99
N TYR A 87 -6.82 10.45 17.82
CA TYR A 87 -5.76 11.33 17.31
C TYR A 87 -5.86 11.57 15.81
N ARG A 88 -6.40 10.64 15.01
CA ARG A 88 -6.73 10.95 13.60
C ARG A 88 -7.81 12.03 13.50
N ILE A 89 -8.85 11.96 14.35
CA ILE A 89 -9.89 13.00 14.39
C ILE A 89 -9.30 14.33 14.84
N ALA A 90 -8.49 14.35 15.89
CA ALA A 90 -7.83 15.57 16.37
C ALA A 90 -6.95 16.16 15.26
N PHE A 91 -6.09 15.34 14.60
CA PHE A 91 -5.25 15.75 13.48
C PHE A 91 -6.05 16.38 12.35
N GLY A 92 -7.11 15.70 11.89
CA GLY A 92 -7.93 16.20 10.79
C GLY A 92 -8.69 17.47 11.14
N THR A 93 -9.26 17.54 12.34
CA THR A 93 -10.02 18.72 12.79
C THR A 93 -9.09 19.94 12.94
N THR A 94 -7.96 19.78 13.61
CA THR A 94 -7.02 20.90 13.84
C THR A 94 -6.38 21.40 12.54
N ASN A 95 -6.12 20.52 11.60
CA ASN A 95 -5.60 20.89 10.28
C ASN A 95 -6.69 21.28 9.27
N ASN A 96 -7.95 21.39 9.69
CA ASN A 96 -9.10 21.76 8.85
C ASN A 96 -9.18 20.89 7.58
N LEU A 97 -9.06 19.55 7.73
CA LEU A 97 -9.24 18.62 6.62
C LEU A 97 -10.72 18.47 6.28
N GLY A 98 -11.04 18.58 5.00
CA GLY A 98 -12.34 18.23 4.42
C GLY A 98 -12.41 16.77 3.98
N LEU A 99 -13.59 16.29 3.60
CA LEU A 99 -13.77 14.94 3.07
C LEU A 99 -12.95 14.72 1.79
N ASP A 100 -12.91 15.75 0.93
CA ASP A 100 -12.20 15.70 -0.35
C ASP A 100 -10.67 15.76 -0.21
N ASP A 101 -10.17 16.14 0.96
CA ASP A 101 -8.73 16.16 1.23
C ASP A 101 -8.20 14.74 1.53
N ILE A 102 -9.05 13.79 1.92
CA ILE A 102 -8.63 12.46 2.34
C ILE A 102 -8.61 11.50 1.15
N VAL A 103 -7.44 10.96 0.83
CA VAL A 103 -7.27 9.89 -0.17
C VAL A 103 -7.48 8.53 0.46
N SER A 104 -6.78 8.26 1.57
CA SER A 104 -6.98 7.02 2.32
C SER A 104 -6.56 7.13 3.79
N ILE A 105 -7.02 6.14 4.57
CA ILE A 105 -6.71 5.96 5.99
C ILE A 105 -6.18 4.54 6.17
N LYS A 106 -5.03 4.38 6.81
CA LYS A 106 -4.40 3.10 7.10
C LYS A 106 -3.94 3.07 8.55
N LYS A 107 -4.83 2.59 9.44
CA LYS A 107 -4.60 2.46 10.88
C LYS A 107 -4.11 3.77 11.53
N ASP A 108 -2.81 4.00 11.57
CA ASP A 108 -2.12 5.15 12.18
C ASP A 108 -1.61 6.16 11.13
N ALA A 109 -1.88 5.93 9.85
CA ALA A 109 -1.48 6.80 8.76
C ALA A 109 -2.68 7.41 8.04
N LEU A 110 -2.50 8.65 7.58
CA LEU A 110 -3.41 9.41 6.74
C LEU A 110 -2.72 9.80 5.45
N PHE A 111 -3.40 9.61 4.32
CA PHE A 111 -2.96 10.04 3.00
C PHE A 111 -3.88 11.17 2.56
N VAL A 112 -3.34 12.37 2.44
CA VAL A 112 -4.12 13.58 2.20
C VAL A 112 -3.56 14.41 1.05
N LYS A 113 -4.43 15.18 0.38
CA LYS A 113 -4.08 16.09 -0.73
C LYS A 113 -3.56 17.44 -0.26
N LYS A 114 -3.30 17.60 1.03
CA LYS A 114 -3.03 18.88 1.66
C LYS A 114 -1.89 18.77 2.66
N TYR A 115 -1.02 19.76 2.69
CA TYR A 115 -0.03 19.88 3.75
C TYR A 115 -0.67 20.27 5.07
N CYS A 116 -0.25 19.60 6.14
CA CYS A 116 -0.71 19.82 7.51
C CYS A 116 0.44 20.36 8.35
N TYR A 117 0.17 21.35 9.17
CA TYR A 117 1.20 22.07 9.93
C TYR A 117 1.14 21.72 11.41
N GLU A 118 -0.04 21.45 11.95
CA GLU A 118 -0.15 20.99 13.33
C GLU A 118 0.04 19.49 13.40
N LEU A 119 1.16 19.08 13.97
CA LEU A 119 1.60 17.69 13.97
C LEU A 119 1.67 17.08 15.37
N LYS A 120 1.64 17.88 16.43
CA LYS A 120 1.79 17.42 17.83
C LYS A 120 0.48 17.54 18.59
N PHE A 121 0.03 16.44 19.19
CA PHE A 121 -1.28 16.31 19.85
C PHE A 121 -1.23 15.82 21.29
N GLY A 122 -0.06 15.70 21.86
CA GLY A 122 0.16 15.24 23.24
C GLY A 122 1.64 15.25 23.56
N ASP A 123 2.01 14.69 24.72
CA ASP A 123 3.42 14.57 25.12
C ASP A 123 4.16 13.54 24.25
N TYR A 124 3.45 12.48 23.85
CA TYR A 124 4.00 11.37 23.06
C TYR A 124 3.36 11.24 21.68
N ILE A 125 2.32 12.00 21.37
CA ILE A 125 1.59 11.90 20.10
C ILE A 125 2.08 12.96 19.13
N GLU A 126 2.78 12.48 18.11
CA GLU A 126 3.31 13.29 17.02
C GLU A 126 3.06 12.56 15.69
N PHE A 127 2.41 13.26 14.76
CA PHE A 127 2.39 12.86 13.35
C PHE A 127 3.63 13.41 12.66
N ARG A 128 4.10 12.69 11.65
CA ARG A 128 5.19 13.17 10.80
C ARG A 128 4.81 13.00 9.35
N GLU A 129 5.24 13.91 8.53
CA GLU A 129 5.31 13.71 7.10
C GLU A 129 6.29 12.58 6.82
N LYS A 130 5.82 11.49 6.25
CA LYS A 130 6.63 10.30 5.99
C LYS A 130 7.03 10.21 4.53
N ASN A 131 6.08 10.49 3.65
CA ASN A 131 6.27 10.47 2.22
C ASN A 131 5.41 11.55 1.56
N VAL A 132 5.92 12.11 0.45
CA VAL A 132 5.15 12.89 -0.50
C VAL A 132 5.13 12.12 -1.80
N TYR A 133 3.94 11.84 -2.31
CA TYR A 133 3.69 11.16 -3.56
C TYR A 133 3.18 12.16 -4.59
N GLN A 134 3.47 11.96 -5.85
CA GLN A 134 3.05 12.83 -6.96
C GLN A 134 1.78 12.32 -7.65
N GLY A 135 1.29 11.17 -7.22
CA GLY A 135 0.07 10.59 -7.75
C GLY A 135 -0.39 9.36 -6.98
N PHE A 136 -1.66 9.05 -7.18
CA PHE A 136 -2.32 7.86 -6.65
C PHE A 136 -3.04 7.13 -7.78
N LEU A 137 -3.01 5.80 -7.75
CA LEU A 137 -3.71 4.94 -8.68
C LEU A 137 -4.28 3.75 -7.93
N ARG A 138 -5.56 3.44 -8.14
CA ARG A 138 -6.19 2.24 -7.60
C ARG A 138 -6.44 1.23 -8.72
N ILE A 139 -5.97 0.03 -8.53
CA ILE A 139 -6.14 -1.10 -9.45
C ILE A 139 -6.80 -2.24 -8.66
N GLY A 140 -8.12 -2.32 -8.71
CA GLY A 140 -8.86 -3.29 -7.89
C GLY A 140 -8.59 -3.09 -6.40
N LYS A 141 -7.83 -4.02 -5.78
CA LYS A 141 -7.44 -3.94 -4.36
C LYS A 141 -6.07 -3.29 -4.14
N LEU A 142 -5.30 -3.06 -5.21
CA LEU A 142 -3.99 -2.43 -5.12
C LEU A 142 -4.16 -0.91 -5.04
N GLU A 143 -3.54 -0.30 -4.06
CA GLU A 143 -3.43 1.14 -3.89
C GLU A 143 -1.99 1.55 -4.13
N CYS A 144 -1.75 2.24 -5.23
CA CYS A 144 -0.43 2.56 -5.73
C CYS A 144 -0.16 4.05 -5.54
N TYR A 145 0.85 4.38 -4.76
CA TYR A 145 1.30 5.74 -4.49
C TYR A 145 2.61 5.98 -5.25
N TRP A 146 2.56 6.86 -6.23
CA TRP A 146 3.65 7.07 -7.17
C TRP A 146 4.60 8.18 -6.74
N LYS A 147 5.90 7.91 -6.85
CA LYS A 147 7.01 8.85 -6.73
C LYS A 147 7.80 8.87 -8.03
N GLU A 148 8.66 9.87 -8.19
CA GLU A 148 9.50 9.99 -9.38
C GLU A 148 10.39 8.77 -9.64
N ASP A 149 10.86 8.13 -8.59
CA ASP A 149 11.79 6.99 -8.63
C ASP A 149 11.18 5.64 -8.29
N SER A 150 9.94 5.62 -7.74
CA SER A 150 9.36 4.40 -7.18
C SER A 150 7.83 4.44 -7.12
N VAL A 151 7.24 3.31 -6.76
CA VAL A 151 5.83 3.22 -6.39
C VAL A 151 5.69 2.39 -5.12
N ASP A 152 4.95 2.93 -4.14
CA ASP A 152 4.57 2.21 -2.94
C ASP A 152 3.18 1.59 -3.14
N ILE A 153 3.03 0.29 -2.90
CA ILE A 153 1.74 -0.39 -2.98
C ILE A 153 1.23 -0.67 -1.56
N LYS A 154 0.00 -0.25 -1.30
CA LYS A 154 -0.70 -0.38 -0.01
C LYS A 154 -2.04 -1.09 -0.21
N GLY A 155 -2.71 -1.40 0.88
CA GLY A 155 -4.08 -1.93 0.87
C GLY A 155 -4.19 -3.44 0.70
N VAL A 156 -3.07 -4.15 0.48
CA VAL A 156 -3.00 -5.62 0.35
C VAL A 156 -1.91 -6.18 1.25
N SER A 157 -2.00 -7.47 1.58
CA SER A 157 -0.92 -8.18 2.27
C SER A 157 0.28 -8.40 1.35
N ASP A 158 1.45 -8.61 1.94
CA ASP A 158 2.66 -8.92 1.20
C ASP A 158 2.50 -10.18 0.35
N GLU A 159 1.83 -11.22 0.87
CA GLU A 159 1.54 -12.45 0.13
C GLU A 159 0.73 -12.18 -1.16
N ILE A 160 -0.32 -11.34 -1.08
CA ILE A 160 -1.10 -10.95 -2.25
C ILE A 160 -0.26 -10.14 -3.22
N LEU A 161 0.58 -9.25 -2.73
CA LEU A 161 1.45 -8.44 -3.57
C LEU A 161 2.53 -9.29 -4.25
N ASP A 162 3.12 -10.25 -3.52
CA ASP A 162 4.12 -11.18 -4.08
C ASP A 162 3.48 -12.08 -5.15
N ALA A 163 2.21 -12.46 -4.97
CA ALA A 163 1.43 -13.15 -5.98
C ALA A 163 1.25 -12.34 -7.29
N HIS A 164 1.38 -11.03 -7.24
CA HIS A 164 1.38 -10.15 -8.43
C HIS A 164 2.79 -9.92 -9.00
N HIS A 165 3.80 -10.68 -8.58
CA HIS A 165 5.19 -10.40 -8.92
C HIS A 165 5.57 -8.94 -8.61
N ARG A 166 5.65 -8.61 -7.32
CA ARG A 166 5.85 -7.26 -6.76
C ARG A 166 6.75 -6.36 -7.62
N ASP A 167 7.98 -6.79 -7.87
CA ASP A 167 8.98 -5.95 -8.56
C ASP A 167 8.56 -5.56 -9.98
N PHE A 168 7.91 -6.48 -10.66
CA PHE A 168 7.44 -6.20 -12.02
C PHE A 168 6.20 -5.32 -11.99
N THR A 169 5.25 -5.67 -11.16
CA THR A 169 4.03 -4.88 -10.99
C THR A 169 4.38 -3.43 -10.63
N CYS A 170 5.32 -3.23 -9.70
CA CYS A 170 5.84 -1.91 -9.38
C CYS A 170 6.45 -1.21 -10.60
N LYS A 171 7.28 -1.90 -11.40
CA LYS A 171 7.90 -1.32 -12.60
C LYS A 171 6.86 -0.95 -13.67
N VAL A 172 5.86 -1.81 -13.89
CA VAL A 172 4.79 -1.55 -14.87
C VAL A 172 3.96 -0.35 -14.45
N ILE A 173 3.52 -0.33 -13.19
CA ILE A 173 2.70 0.77 -12.65
C ILE A 173 3.50 2.06 -12.63
N TRP A 174 4.76 2.02 -12.19
CA TRP A 174 5.63 3.19 -12.19
C TRP A 174 5.77 3.80 -13.57
N ARG A 175 6.06 2.97 -14.60
CA ARG A 175 6.20 3.43 -15.98
C ARG A 175 4.90 3.98 -16.54
N PHE A 176 3.79 3.34 -16.25
CA PHE A 176 2.47 3.78 -16.64
C PHE A 176 2.13 5.15 -16.03
N MET A 177 2.29 5.30 -14.72
CA MET A 177 2.06 6.55 -14.02
C MET A 177 2.97 7.67 -14.51
N LYS A 178 4.21 7.36 -14.86
CA LYS A 178 5.14 8.33 -15.44
C LYS A 178 4.59 8.98 -16.70
N TYR A 179 3.98 8.20 -17.60
CA TYR A 179 3.33 8.75 -18.79
C TYR A 179 2.13 9.62 -18.42
N LEU A 180 1.30 9.17 -17.51
CA LEU A 180 0.10 9.93 -17.10
C LEU A 180 0.45 11.26 -16.45
N VAL A 181 1.45 11.29 -15.58
CA VAL A 181 1.92 12.53 -14.92
C VAL A 181 2.49 13.52 -15.95
N GLN A 182 3.05 13.03 -17.06
CA GLN A 182 3.53 13.84 -18.17
C GLN A 182 2.42 14.22 -19.16
N PHE A 183 1.17 13.87 -18.88
CA PHE A 183 0.01 14.04 -19.79
C PHE A 183 0.19 13.34 -21.16
N ASP A 184 0.93 12.24 -21.16
CA ASP A 184 1.24 11.45 -22.35
C ASP A 184 0.39 10.17 -22.38
N ASN A 185 -0.92 10.33 -22.49
CA ASN A 185 -1.89 9.23 -22.46
C ASN A 185 -1.68 8.27 -23.62
N GLU A 186 -1.27 8.76 -24.78
CA GLU A 186 -1.01 7.91 -25.94
C GLU A 186 0.11 6.89 -25.69
N ASN A 187 1.22 7.32 -25.08
CA ASN A 187 2.30 6.42 -24.72
C ASN A 187 1.95 5.52 -23.53
N ALA A 188 1.08 5.97 -22.60
CA ALA A 188 0.54 5.10 -21.56
C ALA A 188 -0.24 3.92 -22.16
N VAL A 189 -1.15 4.18 -23.10
CA VAL A 189 -1.93 3.16 -23.83
C VAL A 189 -0.98 2.22 -24.60
N LYS A 190 -0.09 2.79 -25.42
CA LYS A 190 0.88 2.00 -26.20
C LYS A 190 1.72 1.09 -25.33
N TYR A 191 2.15 1.58 -24.17
CA TYR A 191 2.94 0.81 -23.22
C TYR A 191 2.18 -0.40 -22.71
N ILE A 192 0.93 -0.22 -22.23
CA ILE A 192 0.12 -1.34 -21.73
C ILE A 192 -0.22 -2.33 -22.85
N VAL A 193 -0.62 -1.84 -24.02
CA VAL A 193 -0.89 -2.72 -25.19
C VAL A 193 0.34 -3.54 -25.56
N ARG A 194 1.54 -2.94 -25.53
CA ARG A 194 2.80 -3.68 -25.72
C ARG A 194 2.99 -4.76 -24.66
N MET A 195 2.81 -4.44 -23.39
CA MET A 195 2.93 -5.42 -22.28
C MET A 195 1.95 -6.59 -22.47
N MET A 196 0.71 -6.32 -22.88
CA MET A 196 -0.29 -7.35 -23.16
C MET A 196 0.11 -8.22 -24.37
N ASN A 197 0.69 -7.64 -25.40
CA ASN A 197 1.19 -8.37 -26.56
C ASN A 197 2.42 -9.22 -26.21
N ASP A 198 3.34 -8.69 -25.40
CA ASP A 198 4.52 -9.43 -24.94
C ASP A 198 4.09 -10.62 -24.07
N TYR A 199 3.03 -10.48 -23.28
CA TYR A 199 2.42 -11.59 -22.57
C TYR A 199 1.91 -12.67 -23.54
N LYS A 200 1.04 -12.30 -24.49
CA LYS A 200 0.44 -13.24 -25.45
C LYS A 200 1.48 -13.98 -26.29
N ASN A 201 2.60 -13.33 -26.57
CA ASN A 201 3.68 -13.89 -27.38
C ASN A 201 4.81 -14.51 -26.55
N LEU A 202 4.62 -14.68 -25.24
CA LEU A 202 5.59 -15.27 -24.30
C LEU A 202 6.96 -14.56 -24.33
N ARG A 203 6.95 -13.23 -24.43
CA ARG A 203 8.16 -12.39 -24.51
C ARG A 203 8.54 -11.74 -23.20
N LEU A 204 7.75 -11.97 -22.14
CA LEU A 204 8.08 -11.47 -20.80
C LEU A 204 9.24 -12.27 -20.21
N ASP A 205 9.89 -11.68 -19.20
CA ASP A 205 10.95 -12.37 -18.46
C ASP A 205 10.43 -13.71 -17.89
N PRO A 206 11.21 -14.81 -17.98
CA PRO A 206 10.82 -16.11 -17.47
C PRO A 206 10.33 -16.12 -16.01
N GLY A 207 10.83 -15.20 -15.18
CA GLY A 207 10.40 -15.03 -13.81
C GLY A 207 8.91 -14.74 -13.66
N TYR A 208 8.26 -14.18 -14.69
CA TYR A 208 6.83 -13.88 -14.71
C TYR A 208 5.91 -15.08 -14.87
N TYR A 209 6.44 -16.17 -15.40
CA TYR A 209 5.70 -17.38 -15.65
C TYR A 209 5.83 -18.41 -14.53
N ARG A 210 6.37 -18.00 -13.37
CA ARG A 210 6.39 -18.81 -12.17
C ARG A 210 4.98 -18.91 -11.57
N THR A 211 4.67 -20.05 -10.96
CA THR A 211 3.41 -20.26 -10.24
C THR A 211 3.44 -19.57 -8.88
N PHE A 212 2.26 -19.35 -8.27
CA PHE A 212 2.10 -18.80 -6.92
C PHE A 212 2.74 -19.65 -5.82
N ASP A 213 2.87 -20.94 -6.07
CA ASP A 213 3.41 -21.88 -5.11
C ASP A 213 4.91 -22.02 -5.37
N ASP A 214 5.73 -21.41 -4.52
CA ASP A 214 7.19 -21.58 -4.54
C ASP A 214 7.63 -23.04 -4.42
N LYS A 215 6.73 -23.94 -4.05
CA LYS A 215 6.98 -25.38 -3.95
C LYS A 215 6.85 -26.12 -5.27
N SER A 216 6.16 -25.54 -6.24
CA SER A 216 6.00 -26.11 -7.58
C SER A 216 6.64 -25.19 -8.64
N ILE A 217 7.97 -25.17 -8.64
CA ILE A 217 8.73 -24.54 -9.72
C ILE A 217 8.64 -25.44 -10.94
N TYR A 218 7.73 -25.13 -11.84
CA TYR A 218 7.80 -25.73 -13.18
C TYR A 218 8.97 -25.09 -13.92
N PRO A 219 9.93 -25.89 -14.43
CA PRO A 219 11.04 -25.33 -15.17
C PRO A 219 10.53 -24.72 -16.48
N VAL A 220 10.51 -23.41 -16.50
CA VAL A 220 10.30 -22.68 -17.73
C VAL A 220 11.65 -22.64 -18.45
N THR A 221 11.80 -23.37 -19.52
CA THR A 221 12.99 -23.33 -20.35
C THR A 221 12.85 -22.23 -21.42
N THR A 222 13.90 -21.45 -21.61
CA THR A 222 14.01 -20.49 -22.72
C THR A 222 14.87 -21.07 -23.82
N LEU A 223 14.39 -21.03 -25.05
CA LEU A 223 15.22 -21.30 -26.24
C LEU A 223 15.21 -20.01 -27.07
N GLY A 224 16.38 -19.34 -27.17
CA GLY A 224 16.53 -18.16 -28.01
C GLY A 224 15.56 -17.02 -27.70
N ASN A 225 15.36 -16.66 -26.44
CA ASN A 225 14.40 -15.66 -25.96
C ASN A 225 12.92 -16.04 -26.13
N GLN A 226 12.59 -17.23 -26.55
CA GLN A 226 11.22 -17.76 -26.52
C GLN A 226 11.05 -18.70 -25.32
N LEU A 227 9.98 -18.49 -24.58
CA LEU A 227 9.56 -19.43 -23.56
C LEU A 227 9.02 -20.69 -24.22
N ILE A 228 9.69 -21.82 -24.00
CA ILE A 228 9.17 -23.10 -24.44
C ILE A 228 8.30 -23.66 -23.32
N ILE A 229 6.99 -23.47 -23.45
CA ILE A 229 5.98 -24.10 -22.58
C ILE A 229 5.57 -25.45 -23.17
N LYS A 230 6.46 -26.15 -23.86
CA LYS A 230 6.09 -27.40 -24.53
C LYS A 230 5.69 -28.54 -23.60
N GLU A 231 6.13 -28.46 -22.35
CA GLU A 231 5.78 -29.45 -21.31
C GLU A 231 4.70 -28.98 -20.36
N ILE A 232 4.36 -27.70 -20.39
CA ILE A 232 3.33 -27.10 -19.59
C ILE A 232 2.18 -26.79 -20.53
N GLY A 233 1.15 -27.63 -20.57
CA GLY A 233 0.00 -27.39 -21.42
C GLY A 233 -0.68 -26.04 -21.12
N PRO A 234 -1.48 -25.50 -22.06
CA PRO A 234 -2.18 -24.22 -21.89
C PRO A 234 -3.05 -24.16 -20.62
N GLU A 235 -3.39 -25.29 -20.06
CA GLU A 235 -4.08 -25.42 -18.78
C GLU A 235 -3.26 -24.91 -17.57
N LEU A 236 -1.95 -24.95 -17.64
CA LEU A 236 -1.07 -24.47 -16.57
C LEU A 236 -0.80 -22.97 -16.64
N LEU A 237 -1.01 -22.34 -17.78
CA LEU A 237 -0.95 -20.86 -17.88
C LEU A 237 -1.99 -20.17 -17.02
N GLN A 238 -3.16 -20.80 -16.77
CA GLN A 238 -4.19 -20.27 -15.88
C GLN A 238 -3.76 -20.23 -14.40
N PHE A 239 -2.76 -21.02 -14.02
CA PHE A 239 -2.17 -21.04 -12.69
C PHE A 239 -0.91 -20.17 -12.58
N CYS A 240 -0.45 -19.56 -13.68
CA CYS A 240 0.68 -18.64 -13.66
C CYS A 240 0.26 -17.28 -13.11
N ASN A 241 1.13 -16.68 -12.31
CA ASN A 241 0.96 -15.30 -11.84
C ASN A 241 0.75 -14.30 -12.98
N VAL A 242 1.24 -14.61 -14.17
CA VAL A 242 1.10 -13.77 -15.36
C VAL A 242 -0.36 -13.64 -15.79
N GLU A 243 -1.13 -14.73 -15.83
CA GLU A 243 -2.55 -14.62 -16.18
C GLU A 243 -3.33 -13.83 -15.14
N TYR A 244 -3.01 -14.05 -13.87
CA TYR A 244 -3.58 -13.28 -12.79
C TYR A 244 -3.25 -11.78 -12.94
N ASN A 245 -2.00 -11.43 -13.19
CA ASN A 245 -1.57 -10.05 -13.42
C ASN A 245 -2.22 -9.44 -14.67
N TYR A 246 -2.40 -10.24 -15.73
CA TYR A 246 -3.05 -9.78 -16.95
C TYR A 246 -4.49 -9.33 -16.68
N LYS A 247 -5.25 -10.11 -15.92
CA LYS A 247 -6.64 -9.81 -15.56
C LYS A 247 -6.78 -8.73 -14.48
N THR A 248 -5.86 -8.72 -13.52
CA THR A 248 -5.99 -7.88 -12.31
C THR A 248 -5.18 -6.61 -12.36
N VAL A 249 -4.23 -6.49 -13.27
CA VAL A 249 -3.38 -5.30 -13.43
C VAL A 249 -3.50 -4.71 -14.82
N TYR A 250 -3.18 -5.47 -15.88
CA TYR A 250 -3.07 -4.88 -17.22
C TYR A 250 -4.39 -4.44 -17.82
N ILE A 251 -5.44 -5.26 -17.72
CA ILE A 251 -6.77 -4.88 -18.21
C ILE A 251 -7.29 -3.64 -17.49
N PRO A 252 -7.25 -3.54 -16.15
CA PRO A 252 -7.62 -2.32 -15.46
C PRO A 252 -6.78 -1.10 -15.85
N LEU A 253 -5.46 -1.24 -16.02
CA LEU A 253 -4.61 -0.13 -16.49
C LEU A 253 -4.98 0.35 -17.89
N LEU A 254 -5.27 -0.58 -18.80
CA LEU A 254 -5.72 -0.24 -20.15
C LEU A 254 -7.05 0.52 -20.09
N ASN A 255 -8.00 0.06 -19.29
CA ASN A 255 -9.29 0.73 -19.12
C ASN A 255 -9.11 2.16 -18.60
N ILE A 256 -8.25 2.37 -17.60
CA ILE A 256 -7.95 3.70 -17.08
C ILE A 256 -7.35 4.58 -18.19
N ALA A 257 -6.35 4.06 -18.93
CA ALA A 257 -5.69 4.83 -19.99
C ALA A 257 -6.62 5.21 -21.16
N THR A 258 -7.64 4.41 -21.42
CA THR A 258 -8.61 4.67 -22.51
C THR A 258 -9.76 5.60 -22.10
N LEU A 259 -9.94 5.86 -20.80
CA LEU A 259 -10.92 6.81 -20.28
C LEU A 259 -10.36 8.23 -20.13
N LEU A 260 -9.06 8.41 -20.24
CA LEU A 260 -8.33 9.67 -20.17
C LEU A 260 -8.14 10.26 -21.58
#